data_c764ee5b775739c0794e1ffe042f6bac
#
_entry.id   c764ee5b775739c0794e1ffe042f6bac
#
_cell.length_a   1.000
_cell.length_b   1.000
_cell.length_c   1.000
_cell.angle_alpha   90.00
_cell.angle_beta   90.00
_cell.angle_gamma   90.00
#
_symmetry.space_group_name_H-M   'P 1'
#
loop_
_entity.id
_entity.type
_entity.pdbx_description
1 polymer ?
#
loop_
_entity_poly.entity_id
_entity_poly.type
_entity_poly.pdbx_seq_one_letter_code
_entity_poly.pdbx_strand_id
1 'polypeptide(L)'
;MIRSVLIIAFSGLSFLGYSQTAEQTKAIDAYIKKVIQVNEIPGMAVGIVKDNKITFQKYYGTETLESDKKVNPQSMFRVYSNTKLMSNIGLFQLIEQGKISLDDNISKYLDHLPDAWQNVQVKHLVSHSSGIPDWIRFEDIPLNATNAEVINRLSKEKMDFETGSEYRYNQTNYMLIAMLIEKITGEKFEDYILKNQFSDAKGQVVFSSDSKEEIPNRIVKYIYNKDTHKYDKSTFVEGRRAHPANGLAITLPAFLQWSIHLSKNDFLKPATQELMWKPFEYTKKSGSFTHGWDMSTFNNIKGYSFSGGNVSAYKIFPEENIAVMLMYNGYKEFPVYFPMINQIAGIIDKRLLDPYMLAEEYTKSEPLIHPDLQKKTYGYRIEKGNVIFSYRFLANKRVDYIKNMSVAGSFNNWNPDDKAYQMSLKKDNTFEITIPQSQFEKGKTYEFKFVMNKTGWLSVPYNALNAKGNRDKNLTFTISN
;
A
#
# COMPACT_ATOMS: atom_id res chain seq x y z
N MET A 1 -59.85 23.00 31.09
CA MET A 1 -59.15 22.03 30.25
C MET A 1 -58.12 22.80 29.44
N ILE A 2 -56.88 22.83 29.93
CA ILE A 2 -55.75 23.50 29.28
C ILE A 2 -54.94 22.41 28.59
N ARG A 3 -54.89 22.42 27.26
CA ARG A 3 -54.05 21.50 26.46
C ARG A 3 -52.66 22.09 26.36
N SER A 4 -51.70 21.46 27.03
CA SER A 4 -50.27 21.72 26.85
C SER A 4 -49.79 21.14 25.54
N VAL A 5 -49.27 21.99 24.65
CA VAL A 5 -48.60 21.58 23.41
C VAL A 5 -47.12 21.42 23.73
N LEU A 6 -46.61 20.19 23.63
CA LEU A 6 -45.20 19.87 23.79
C LEU A 6 -44.51 20.16 22.46
N ILE A 7 -43.72 21.22 22.37
CA ILE A 7 -42.84 21.51 21.23
C ILE A 7 -41.55 20.72 21.43
N ILE A 8 -41.38 19.65 20.66
CA ILE A 8 -40.10 18.93 20.56
C ILE A 8 -39.20 19.72 19.60
N ALA A 9 -38.24 20.42 20.17
CA ALA A 9 -37.17 21.03 19.39
C ALA A 9 -36.22 19.94 18.89
N PHE A 10 -36.27 19.61 17.59
CA PHE A 10 -35.26 18.85 16.92
C PHE A 10 -34.02 19.74 16.78
N SER A 11 -33.02 19.57 17.64
CA SER A 11 -31.69 20.10 17.43
C SER A 11 -31.01 19.33 16.30
N GLY A 12 -31.13 19.85 15.09
CA GLY A 12 -30.37 19.40 13.96
C GLY A 12 -28.88 19.61 14.21
N LEU A 13 -28.15 18.57 14.58
CA LEU A 13 -26.70 18.57 14.48
C LEU A 13 -26.36 18.66 12.99
N SER A 14 -26.08 19.88 12.54
CA SER A 14 -25.45 20.12 11.26
C SER A 14 -24.06 19.49 11.31
N PHE A 15 -23.89 18.31 10.73
CA PHE A 15 -22.58 17.82 10.35
C PHE A 15 -22.02 18.81 9.31
N LEU A 16 -21.23 19.76 9.78
CA LEU A 16 -20.38 20.57 8.93
C LEU A 16 -19.34 19.62 8.32
N GLY A 17 -19.67 19.04 7.18
CA GLY A 17 -18.70 18.37 6.34
C GLY A 17 -17.60 19.39 5.98
N TYR A 18 -16.43 19.26 6.58
CA TYR A 18 -15.27 20.08 6.26
C TYR A 18 -14.84 19.78 4.83
N SER A 19 -15.33 20.57 3.87
CA SER A 19 -14.78 20.59 2.51
C SER A 19 -13.28 20.88 2.58
N GLN A 20 -12.49 20.23 1.72
CA GLN A 20 -11.05 20.51 1.61
C GLN A 20 -10.82 22.00 1.37
N THR A 21 -10.01 22.64 2.22
CA THR A 21 -9.77 24.08 2.14
C THR A 21 -8.80 24.43 1.01
N ALA A 22 -8.84 25.67 0.52
CA ALA A 22 -7.88 26.19 -0.46
C ALA A 22 -6.43 26.10 0.07
N GLU A 23 -6.23 26.30 1.37
CA GLU A 23 -4.94 26.17 2.05
C GLU A 23 -4.44 24.71 2.01
N GLN A 24 -5.30 23.76 2.36
CA GLN A 24 -4.97 22.33 2.27
C GLN A 24 -4.62 21.93 0.82
N THR A 25 -5.39 22.39 -0.17
CA THR A 25 -5.11 22.16 -1.59
C THR A 25 -3.73 22.70 -2.00
N LYS A 26 -3.39 23.91 -1.56
CA LYS A 26 -2.07 24.52 -1.80
C LYS A 26 -0.94 23.74 -1.12
N ALA A 27 -1.14 23.31 0.13
CA ALA A 27 -0.17 22.51 0.86
C ALA A 27 0.09 21.16 0.20
N ILE A 28 -0.97 20.47 -0.24
CA ILE A 28 -0.88 19.19 -0.98
C ILE A 28 -0.10 19.40 -2.28
N ASP A 29 -0.41 20.43 -3.06
CA ASP A 29 0.27 20.70 -4.34
C ASP A 29 1.77 21.00 -4.13
N ALA A 30 2.10 21.80 -3.12
CA ALA A 30 3.48 22.11 -2.77
C ALA A 30 4.25 20.85 -2.34
N TYR A 31 3.62 19.99 -1.54
CA TYR A 31 4.18 18.73 -1.11
C TYR A 31 4.45 17.79 -2.30
N ILE A 32 3.46 17.61 -3.20
CA ILE A 32 3.62 16.78 -4.40
C ILE A 32 4.79 17.26 -5.27
N LYS A 33 4.90 18.57 -5.49
CA LYS A 33 5.99 19.15 -6.28
C LYS A 33 7.37 18.86 -5.69
N LYS A 34 7.49 18.91 -4.35
CA LYS A 34 8.73 18.52 -3.67
C LYS A 34 9.05 17.04 -3.87
N VAL A 35 8.06 16.16 -3.70
CA VAL A 35 8.22 14.71 -3.95
C VAL A 35 8.74 14.44 -5.36
N ILE A 36 8.12 15.08 -6.35
CA ILE A 36 8.50 14.95 -7.76
C ILE A 36 9.94 15.40 -7.98
N GLN A 37 10.31 16.56 -7.44
CA GLN A 37 11.65 17.12 -7.57
C GLN A 37 12.71 16.20 -6.98
N VAL A 38 12.51 15.71 -5.75
CA VAL A 38 13.50 14.88 -5.03
C VAL A 38 13.67 13.51 -5.67
N ASN A 39 12.58 12.91 -6.11
CA ASN A 39 12.58 11.56 -6.70
C ASN A 39 12.69 11.59 -8.22
N GLU A 40 12.89 12.76 -8.81
CA GLU A 40 12.99 12.96 -10.26
C GLU A 40 11.89 12.20 -11.02
N ILE A 41 10.63 12.31 -10.54
CA ILE A 41 9.50 11.59 -11.12
C ILE A 41 9.15 12.22 -12.47
N PRO A 42 9.22 11.46 -13.59
CA PRO A 42 9.03 12.04 -14.93
C PRO A 42 7.59 12.50 -15.18
N GLY A 43 6.61 11.74 -14.74
CA GLY A 43 5.19 12.06 -14.89
C GLY A 43 4.34 11.47 -13.78
N MET A 44 3.34 12.22 -13.31
CA MET A 44 2.50 11.83 -12.19
C MET A 44 1.07 12.37 -12.34
N ALA A 45 0.10 11.58 -11.88
CA ALA A 45 -1.29 11.97 -11.70
C ALA A 45 -1.71 11.68 -10.26
N VAL A 46 -2.36 12.63 -9.60
CA VAL A 46 -2.80 12.55 -8.20
C VAL A 46 -4.25 12.96 -8.09
N GLY A 47 -5.05 12.14 -7.40
CA GLY A 47 -6.45 12.40 -7.17
C GLY A 47 -6.87 12.17 -5.73
N ILE A 48 -7.86 12.97 -5.28
CA ILE A 48 -8.47 12.86 -3.96
C ILE A 48 -9.98 12.91 -4.12
N VAL A 49 -10.65 11.94 -3.52
CA VAL A 49 -12.09 11.95 -3.30
C VAL A 49 -12.34 12.23 -1.82
N LYS A 50 -13.21 13.19 -1.52
CA LYS A 50 -13.70 13.45 -0.17
C LYS A 50 -15.21 13.68 -0.23
N ASP A 51 -15.95 13.06 0.68
CA ASP A 51 -17.41 13.14 0.75
C ASP A 51 -18.08 12.88 -0.62
N ASN A 52 -17.60 11.84 -1.31
CA ASN A 52 -18.06 11.41 -2.65
C ASN A 52 -17.88 12.48 -3.75
N LYS A 53 -16.97 13.42 -3.58
CA LYS A 53 -16.64 14.45 -4.57
C LYS A 53 -15.13 14.45 -4.84
N ILE A 54 -14.77 14.71 -6.09
CA ILE A 54 -13.37 14.96 -6.46
C ILE A 54 -12.99 16.33 -5.93
N THR A 55 -12.08 16.37 -4.93
CA THR A 55 -11.60 17.61 -4.31
C THR A 55 -10.20 18.01 -4.77
N PHE A 56 -9.47 17.05 -5.36
CA PHE A 56 -8.16 17.30 -5.95
C PHE A 56 -7.95 16.39 -7.15
N GLN A 57 -7.50 16.97 -8.26
CA GLN A 57 -7.14 16.23 -9.46
C GLN A 57 -6.06 17.03 -10.20
N LYS A 58 -4.83 16.54 -10.19
CA LYS A 58 -3.71 17.22 -10.82
C LYS A 58 -2.77 16.26 -11.55
N TYR A 59 -2.09 16.85 -12.54
CA TYR A 59 -1.19 16.19 -13.46
C TYR A 59 0.13 16.93 -13.50
N TYR A 60 1.23 16.19 -13.52
CA TYR A 60 2.58 16.74 -13.44
C TYR A 60 3.50 16.03 -14.44
N GLY A 61 4.48 16.75 -14.98
CA GLY A 61 5.51 16.18 -15.83
C GLY A 61 5.02 15.77 -17.21
N THR A 62 5.65 14.76 -17.80
CA THR A 62 5.46 14.30 -19.16
C THR A 62 5.07 12.83 -19.26
N GLU A 63 4.35 12.44 -20.32
CA GLU A 63 3.97 11.05 -20.58
C GLU A 63 5.17 10.19 -20.90
N THR A 64 6.16 10.77 -21.56
CA THR A 64 7.45 10.13 -21.88
C THR A 64 8.58 11.14 -21.66
N LEU A 65 9.80 10.63 -21.43
CA LEU A 65 11.00 11.47 -21.32
C LEU A 65 11.50 11.96 -22.69
N GLU A 66 11.06 11.30 -23.76
CA GLU A 66 11.46 11.62 -25.13
C GLU A 66 10.53 12.64 -25.82
N SER A 67 9.49 13.10 -25.14
CA SER A 67 8.56 14.10 -25.69
C SER A 67 8.12 15.12 -24.64
N ASP A 68 7.69 16.28 -25.09
CA ASP A 68 7.12 17.34 -24.23
C ASP A 68 5.63 17.14 -23.94
N LYS A 69 5.03 16.03 -24.38
CA LYS A 69 3.62 15.73 -24.15
C LYS A 69 3.35 15.62 -22.67
N LYS A 70 2.57 16.55 -22.14
CA LYS A 70 2.27 16.64 -20.71
C LYS A 70 1.29 15.55 -20.29
N VAL A 71 1.50 15.03 -19.07
CA VAL A 71 0.48 14.21 -18.40
C VAL A 71 -0.79 15.02 -18.26
N ASN A 72 -1.92 14.43 -18.65
CA ASN A 72 -3.22 15.10 -18.79
C ASN A 72 -4.36 14.12 -18.43
N PRO A 73 -5.64 14.56 -18.44
CA PRO A 73 -6.77 13.69 -18.08
C PRO A 73 -6.95 12.43 -18.96
N GLN A 74 -6.41 12.43 -20.18
CA GLN A 74 -6.46 11.28 -21.09
C GLN A 74 -5.27 10.33 -20.92
N SER A 75 -4.25 10.72 -20.17
CA SER A 75 -3.07 9.89 -19.92
C SER A 75 -3.43 8.62 -19.17
N MET A 76 -3.07 7.47 -19.71
CA MET A 76 -3.46 6.16 -19.21
C MET A 76 -2.28 5.49 -18.52
N PHE A 77 -2.42 5.24 -17.24
CA PHE A 77 -1.40 4.59 -16.41
C PHE A 77 -1.72 3.12 -16.20
N ARG A 78 -0.73 2.25 -16.37
CA ARG A 78 -0.84 0.88 -15.87
C ARG A 78 -0.76 0.89 -14.35
N VAL A 79 -1.80 0.39 -13.69
CA VAL A 79 -1.89 0.41 -12.21
C VAL A 79 -1.39 -0.86 -11.55
N TYR A 80 -0.89 -1.82 -12.34
CA TYR A 80 -0.33 -3.08 -11.85
C TYR A 80 -1.24 -3.74 -10.80
N SER A 81 -0.70 -4.09 -9.64
CA SER A 81 -1.42 -4.84 -8.62
C SER A 81 -2.64 -4.12 -8.02
N ASN A 82 -2.85 -2.83 -8.26
CA ASN A 82 -4.14 -2.20 -7.97
C ASN A 82 -5.29 -2.83 -8.77
N THR A 83 -5.01 -3.50 -9.89
CA THR A 83 -5.97 -4.32 -10.64
C THR A 83 -6.71 -5.33 -9.76
N LYS A 84 -6.02 -5.86 -8.75
CA LYS A 84 -6.60 -6.84 -7.81
C LYS A 84 -7.82 -6.32 -7.06
N LEU A 85 -7.90 -5.02 -6.83
CA LEU A 85 -9.07 -4.39 -6.21
C LEU A 85 -10.32 -4.60 -7.05
N MET A 86 -10.20 -4.41 -8.38
CA MET A 86 -11.29 -4.60 -9.33
C MET A 86 -11.66 -6.08 -9.46
N SER A 87 -10.66 -6.95 -9.47
CA SER A 87 -10.88 -8.42 -9.49
C SER A 87 -11.63 -8.89 -8.25
N ASN A 88 -11.27 -8.37 -7.07
CA ASN A 88 -11.94 -8.69 -5.82
C ASN A 88 -13.39 -8.22 -5.82
N ILE A 89 -13.65 -6.97 -6.23
CA ILE A 89 -15.03 -6.47 -6.34
C ILE A 89 -15.84 -7.34 -7.30
N GLY A 90 -15.29 -7.70 -8.46
CA GLY A 90 -15.96 -8.59 -9.41
C GLY A 90 -16.31 -9.96 -8.81
N LEU A 91 -15.43 -10.55 -8.03
CA LEU A 91 -15.71 -11.78 -7.30
C LEU A 91 -16.77 -11.58 -6.22
N PHE A 92 -16.69 -10.48 -5.45
CA PHE A 92 -17.65 -10.19 -4.38
C PHE A 92 -19.05 -9.83 -4.93
N GLN A 93 -19.17 -9.33 -6.15
CA GLN A 93 -20.45 -9.19 -6.85
C GLN A 93 -21.10 -10.56 -7.08
N LEU A 94 -20.33 -11.59 -7.42
CA LEU A 94 -20.84 -12.96 -7.56
C LEU A 94 -21.19 -13.59 -6.20
N ILE A 95 -20.43 -13.27 -5.15
CA ILE A 95 -20.73 -13.68 -3.77
C ILE A 95 -22.08 -13.05 -3.32
N GLU A 96 -22.26 -11.77 -3.55
CA GLU A 96 -23.52 -11.07 -3.21
C GLU A 96 -24.73 -11.64 -3.96
N GLN A 97 -24.54 -12.12 -5.19
CA GLN A 97 -25.56 -12.80 -5.98
C GLN A 97 -25.80 -14.26 -5.54
N GLY A 98 -25.07 -14.76 -4.54
CA GLY A 98 -25.16 -16.16 -4.08
C GLY A 98 -24.64 -17.21 -5.08
N LYS A 99 -23.90 -16.80 -6.10
CA LYS A 99 -23.38 -17.71 -7.14
C LYS A 99 -22.11 -18.45 -6.69
N ILE A 100 -21.41 -17.91 -5.71
CA ILE A 100 -20.20 -18.47 -5.10
C ILE A 100 -20.11 -17.99 -3.65
N SER A 101 -19.45 -18.76 -2.77
CA SER A 101 -19.21 -18.39 -1.38
C SER A 101 -17.70 -18.33 -1.09
N LEU A 102 -17.30 -17.52 -0.11
CA LEU A 102 -15.95 -17.50 0.40
C LEU A 102 -15.49 -18.87 0.94
N ASP A 103 -16.43 -19.66 1.47
CA ASP A 103 -16.18 -20.99 2.04
C ASP A 103 -16.30 -22.13 1.02
N ASP A 104 -16.70 -21.85 -0.22
CA ASP A 104 -16.71 -22.86 -1.27
C ASP A 104 -15.27 -23.27 -1.64
N ASN A 105 -15.06 -24.60 -1.79
CA ASN A 105 -13.84 -25.10 -2.40
C ASN A 105 -13.79 -24.70 -3.88
N ILE A 106 -12.65 -24.27 -4.36
CA ILE A 106 -12.46 -23.88 -5.78
C ILE A 106 -12.72 -25.06 -6.73
N SER A 107 -12.49 -26.29 -6.28
CA SER A 107 -12.78 -27.53 -7.00
C SER A 107 -14.27 -27.76 -7.31
N LYS A 108 -15.17 -27.07 -6.63
CA LYS A 108 -16.60 -27.06 -6.96
C LYS A 108 -16.90 -26.44 -8.33
N TYR A 109 -16.01 -25.56 -8.80
CA TYR A 109 -16.18 -24.76 -10.01
C TYR A 109 -15.13 -25.05 -11.09
N LEU A 110 -13.90 -25.36 -10.67
CA LEU A 110 -12.77 -25.55 -11.56
C LEU A 110 -12.42 -27.03 -11.66
N ASP A 111 -12.46 -27.55 -12.90
CA ASP A 111 -12.15 -28.92 -13.19
C ASP A 111 -10.63 -29.16 -13.27
N HIS A 112 -10.19 -30.39 -13.11
CA HIS A 112 -8.79 -30.84 -13.28
C HIS A 112 -7.76 -30.14 -12.40
N LEU A 113 -8.17 -29.70 -11.21
CA LEU A 113 -7.24 -29.16 -10.20
C LEU A 113 -6.40 -30.30 -9.56
N PRO A 114 -5.13 -30.04 -9.21
CA PRO A 114 -4.31 -30.99 -8.45
C PRO A 114 -4.98 -31.41 -7.14
N ASP A 115 -4.75 -32.64 -6.69
CA ASP A 115 -5.34 -33.15 -5.44
C ASP A 115 -5.05 -32.24 -4.24
N ALA A 116 -3.83 -31.70 -4.17
CA ALA A 116 -3.44 -30.78 -3.09
C ALA A 116 -4.22 -29.45 -3.08
N TRP A 117 -4.92 -29.10 -4.18
CA TRP A 117 -5.67 -27.85 -4.28
C TRP A 117 -7.18 -28.06 -4.07
N GLN A 118 -7.66 -29.30 -3.98
CA GLN A 118 -9.09 -29.63 -3.91
C GLN A 118 -9.82 -28.95 -2.71
N ASN A 119 -9.14 -28.77 -1.60
CA ASN A 119 -9.68 -28.19 -0.38
C ASN A 119 -9.35 -26.68 -0.23
N VAL A 120 -8.74 -26.05 -1.23
CA VAL A 120 -8.51 -24.62 -1.22
C VAL A 120 -9.85 -23.90 -1.43
N GLN A 121 -10.20 -23.02 -0.51
CA GLN A 121 -11.45 -22.25 -0.56
C GLN A 121 -11.22 -20.88 -1.22
N VAL A 122 -12.29 -20.27 -1.72
CA VAL A 122 -12.26 -18.95 -2.36
C VAL A 122 -11.63 -17.89 -1.46
N LYS A 123 -11.92 -17.90 -0.16
CA LYS A 123 -11.30 -16.98 0.82
C LYS A 123 -9.77 -17.09 0.88
N HIS A 124 -9.22 -18.27 0.63
CA HIS A 124 -7.77 -18.45 0.64
C HIS A 124 -7.08 -17.82 -0.58
N LEU A 125 -7.79 -17.69 -1.71
CA LEU A 125 -7.27 -16.99 -2.87
C LEU A 125 -7.19 -15.48 -2.61
N VAL A 126 -8.30 -14.86 -2.16
CA VAL A 126 -8.35 -13.41 -1.95
C VAL A 126 -7.48 -12.95 -0.77
N SER A 127 -7.30 -13.79 0.25
CA SER A 127 -6.44 -13.48 1.41
C SER A 127 -4.97 -13.84 1.22
N HIS A 128 -4.58 -14.33 0.06
CA HIS A 128 -3.22 -14.83 -0.20
C HIS A 128 -2.74 -15.92 0.77
N SER A 129 -3.68 -16.77 1.23
CA SER A 129 -3.40 -17.87 2.15
C SER A 129 -3.60 -19.26 1.54
N SER A 130 -3.66 -19.36 0.21
CA SER A 130 -3.89 -20.63 -0.48
C SER A 130 -2.79 -21.66 -0.28
N GLY A 131 -1.54 -21.22 -0.18
CA GLY A 131 -0.36 -22.08 -0.20
C GLY A 131 0.00 -22.64 -1.59
N ILE A 132 -0.79 -22.31 -2.61
CA ILE A 132 -0.53 -22.72 -4.02
C ILE A 132 0.77 -22.07 -4.50
N PRO A 133 1.64 -22.79 -5.24
CA PRO A 133 2.84 -22.21 -5.85
C PRO A 133 2.52 -21.03 -6.78
N ASP A 134 3.33 -19.98 -6.71
CA ASP A 134 3.15 -18.82 -7.59
C ASP A 134 3.83 -19.02 -8.95
N TRP A 135 3.04 -18.96 -10.03
CA TRP A 135 3.52 -19.18 -11.40
C TRP A 135 4.65 -18.21 -11.81
N ILE A 136 4.70 -17.01 -11.22
CA ILE A 136 5.71 -16.01 -11.58
C ILE A 136 7.14 -16.44 -11.23
N ARG A 137 7.31 -17.47 -10.42
CA ARG A 137 8.62 -17.99 -10.02
C ARG A 137 9.21 -18.98 -11.02
N PHE A 138 8.45 -19.37 -12.04
CA PHE A 138 8.81 -20.44 -12.98
C PHE A 138 9.01 -19.87 -14.37
N GLU A 139 10.27 -19.66 -14.75
CA GLU A 139 10.66 -19.12 -16.07
C GLU A 139 10.37 -20.09 -17.22
N ASP A 140 10.20 -21.37 -16.92
CA ASP A 140 9.86 -22.43 -17.88
C ASP A 140 8.39 -22.42 -18.32
N ILE A 141 7.53 -21.57 -17.75
CA ILE A 141 6.15 -21.41 -18.17
C ILE A 141 6.08 -20.42 -19.34
N PRO A 142 5.71 -20.87 -20.56
CA PRO A 142 5.61 -19.99 -21.72
C PRO A 142 4.62 -18.83 -21.50
N LEU A 143 4.88 -17.67 -22.10
CA LEU A 143 4.00 -16.50 -22.01
C LEU A 143 2.58 -16.78 -22.52
N ASN A 144 2.47 -17.60 -23.57
CA ASN A 144 1.21 -17.99 -24.18
C ASN A 144 0.63 -19.31 -23.62
N ALA A 145 1.22 -19.86 -22.55
CA ALA A 145 0.68 -21.05 -21.91
C ALA A 145 -0.76 -20.81 -21.45
N THR A 146 -1.61 -21.78 -21.70
CA THR A 146 -3.00 -21.81 -21.23
C THR A 146 -3.02 -21.96 -19.70
N ASN A 147 -4.13 -21.58 -19.06
CA ASN A 147 -4.29 -21.79 -17.62
C ASN A 147 -4.14 -23.27 -17.22
N ALA A 148 -4.60 -24.20 -18.07
CA ALA A 148 -4.45 -25.64 -17.84
C ALA A 148 -2.98 -26.08 -17.87
N GLU A 149 -2.17 -25.57 -18.81
CA GLU A 149 -0.74 -25.85 -18.86
C GLU A 149 0.00 -25.27 -17.66
N VAL A 150 -0.37 -24.07 -17.21
CA VAL A 150 0.17 -23.47 -15.99
C VAL A 150 -0.16 -24.32 -14.76
N ILE A 151 -1.42 -24.73 -14.60
CA ILE A 151 -1.85 -25.60 -13.49
C ILE A 151 -1.11 -26.93 -13.53
N ASN A 152 -1.00 -27.56 -14.71
CA ASN A 152 -0.25 -28.81 -14.88
C ASN A 152 1.24 -28.65 -14.54
N ARG A 153 1.86 -27.51 -14.90
CA ARG A 153 3.25 -27.23 -14.48
C ARG A 153 3.38 -27.09 -12.97
N LEU A 154 2.48 -26.33 -12.35
CA LEU A 154 2.49 -26.08 -10.90
C LEU A 154 2.11 -27.30 -10.08
N SER A 155 1.34 -28.25 -10.62
CA SER A 155 0.97 -29.51 -9.94
C SER A 155 2.17 -30.39 -9.56
N LYS A 156 3.31 -30.18 -10.20
CA LYS A 156 4.58 -30.87 -9.92
C LYS A 156 5.30 -30.31 -8.68
N GLU A 157 4.85 -29.16 -8.18
CA GLU A 157 5.42 -28.49 -7.02
C GLU A 157 4.64 -28.84 -5.76
N LYS A 158 5.32 -28.78 -4.62
CA LYS A 158 4.66 -28.87 -3.32
C LYS A 158 3.94 -27.57 -3.01
N MET A 159 2.88 -27.65 -2.17
CA MET A 159 2.29 -26.46 -1.56
C MET A 159 3.36 -25.68 -0.81
N ASP A 160 3.36 -24.35 -0.93
CA ASP A 160 4.33 -23.49 -0.27
C ASP A 160 4.19 -23.53 1.27
N PHE A 161 2.96 -23.72 1.73
CA PHE A 161 2.57 -23.85 3.15
C PHE A 161 1.15 -24.43 3.25
N GLU A 162 0.76 -24.79 4.44
CA GLU A 162 -0.60 -25.30 4.73
C GLU A 162 -1.65 -24.20 4.46
N THR A 163 -2.66 -24.53 3.68
CA THR A 163 -3.73 -23.61 3.31
C THR A 163 -4.37 -22.94 4.54
N GLY A 164 -4.49 -21.61 4.52
CA GLY A 164 -5.04 -20.79 5.61
C GLY A 164 -4.03 -20.43 6.70
N SER A 165 -2.81 -20.98 6.68
CA SER A 165 -1.88 -20.83 7.80
C SER A 165 -1.06 -19.53 7.78
N GLU A 166 -0.71 -19.04 6.60
CA GLU A 166 0.20 -17.91 6.42
C GLU A 166 -0.23 -17.01 5.26
N TYR A 167 0.23 -15.76 5.30
CA TYR A 167 0.15 -14.86 4.17
C TYR A 167 1.37 -15.05 3.25
N ARG A 168 1.11 -15.26 1.96
CA ARG A 168 2.14 -15.14 0.92
C ARG A 168 1.52 -14.61 -0.37
N TYR A 169 1.90 -13.38 -0.73
CA TYR A 169 1.44 -12.72 -1.95
C TYR A 169 1.65 -13.60 -3.18
N ASN A 170 0.61 -13.76 -4.03
CA ASN A 170 0.59 -14.79 -5.04
C ASN A 170 -0.25 -14.39 -6.27
N GLN A 171 0.31 -14.52 -7.48
CA GLN A 171 -0.36 -14.19 -8.73
C GLN A 171 -1.24 -15.34 -9.24
N THR A 172 -0.90 -16.59 -8.92
CA THR A 172 -1.71 -17.78 -9.29
C THR A 172 -3.10 -17.67 -8.68
N ASN A 173 -3.24 -17.12 -7.48
CA ASN A 173 -4.53 -16.89 -6.86
C ASN A 173 -5.45 -16.05 -7.74
N TYR A 174 -4.94 -14.99 -8.35
CA TYR A 174 -5.74 -14.10 -9.21
C TYR A 174 -6.03 -14.70 -10.58
N MET A 175 -5.14 -15.52 -11.12
CA MET A 175 -5.44 -16.36 -12.29
C MET A 175 -6.64 -17.27 -12.00
N LEU A 176 -6.66 -17.94 -10.85
CA LEU A 176 -7.77 -18.79 -10.42
C LEU A 176 -9.06 -17.99 -10.16
N ILE A 177 -8.98 -16.79 -9.58
CA ILE A 177 -10.14 -15.89 -9.41
C ILE A 177 -10.75 -15.52 -10.78
N ALA A 178 -9.94 -15.20 -11.78
CA ALA A 178 -10.45 -14.93 -13.12
C ALA A 178 -11.12 -16.17 -13.73
N MET A 179 -10.52 -17.36 -13.56
CA MET A 179 -11.13 -18.62 -14.01
C MET A 179 -12.48 -18.89 -13.33
N LEU A 180 -12.62 -18.60 -12.03
CA LEU A 180 -13.89 -18.71 -11.30
C LEU A 180 -14.94 -17.74 -11.86
N ILE A 181 -14.56 -16.48 -12.10
CA ILE A 181 -15.45 -15.48 -12.69
C ILE A 181 -15.92 -15.94 -14.07
N GLU A 182 -15.00 -16.36 -14.94
CA GLU A 182 -15.32 -16.84 -16.29
C GLU A 182 -16.20 -18.08 -16.28
N LYS A 183 -15.93 -19.04 -15.39
CA LYS A 183 -16.72 -20.28 -15.26
C LYS A 183 -18.16 -20.00 -14.82
N ILE A 184 -18.34 -19.07 -13.90
CA ILE A 184 -19.66 -18.75 -13.30
C ILE A 184 -20.49 -17.85 -14.22
N THR A 185 -19.83 -16.93 -14.92
CA THR A 185 -20.54 -15.91 -15.74
C THR A 185 -20.68 -16.31 -17.20
N GLY A 186 -19.78 -17.14 -17.72
CA GLY A 186 -19.66 -17.41 -19.15
C GLY A 186 -19.05 -16.24 -19.95
N GLU A 187 -18.66 -15.16 -19.29
CA GLU A 187 -18.07 -13.96 -19.89
C GLU A 187 -16.54 -14.01 -19.71
N LYS A 188 -15.78 -13.38 -20.60
CA LYS A 188 -14.34 -13.15 -20.36
C LYS A 188 -14.15 -12.27 -19.14
N PHE A 189 -13.10 -12.53 -18.36
CA PHE A 189 -12.81 -11.77 -17.14
C PHE A 189 -12.76 -10.26 -17.39
N GLU A 190 -12.07 -9.82 -18.44
CA GLU A 190 -11.92 -8.41 -18.78
C GLU A 190 -13.28 -7.75 -19.10
N ASP A 191 -14.10 -8.42 -19.90
CA ASP A 191 -15.42 -7.93 -20.31
C ASP A 191 -16.35 -7.80 -19.09
N TYR A 192 -16.31 -8.82 -18.20
CA TYR A 192 -17.07 -8.79 -16.96
C TYR A 192 -16.69 -7.61 -16.06
N ILE A 193 -15.39 -7.38 -15.83
CA ILE A 193 -14.91 -6.26 -15.00
C ILE A 193 -15.28 -4.91 -15.62
N LEU A 194 -15.01 -4.73 -16.91
CA LEU A 194 -15.28 -3.46 -17.61
C LEU A 194 -16.77 -3.14 -17.60
N LYS A 195 -17.63 -4.12 -17.86
CA LYS A 195 -19.08 -3.99 -17.87
C LYS A 195 -19.65 -3.60 -16.50
N ASN A 196 -19.19 -4.24 -15.44
CA ASN A 196 -19.79 -4.11 -14.11
C ASN A 196 -19.17 -2.99 -13.25
N GLN A 197 -17.99 -2.46 -13.62
CA GLN A 197 -17.31 -1.45 -12.82
C GLN A 197 -16.94 -0.18 -13.59
N PHE A 198 -16.95 -0.18 -14.94
CA PHE A 198 -16.47 0.91 -15.77
C PHE A 198 -17.37 1.22 -16.97
N SER A 199 -18.67 0.96 -16.85
CA SER A 199 -19.62 1.19 -17.94
C SER A 199 -19.68 2.66 -18.38
N ASP A 200 -19.42 3.59 -17.47
CA ASP A 200 -19.37 5.04 -17.68
C ASP A 200 -17.98 5.58 -18.09
N ALA A 201 -16.95 4.72 -18.08
CA ALA A 201 -15.55 5.06 -18.36
C ALA A 201 -15.04 4.47 -19.69
N LYS A 202 -15.91 4.34 -20.69
CA LYS A 202 -15.57 3.74 -21.99
C LYS A 202 -14.37 4.43 -22.64
N GLY A 203 -13.38 3.62 -23.03
CA GLY A 203 -12.13 4.11 -23.65
C GLY A 203 -11.11 4.67 -22.65
N GLN A 204 -11.42 4.74 -21.38
CA GLN A 204 -10.53 5.24 -20.32
C GLN A 204 -9.92 4.11 -19.48
N VAL A 205 -10.32 2.87 -19.72
CA VAL A 205 -9.87 1.68 -19.01
C VAL A 205 -9.67 0.55 -20.01
N VAL A 206 -8.51 -0.11 -19.94
CA VAL A 206 -8.20 -1.27 -20.77
C VAL A 206 -7.39 -2.29 -19.98
N PHE A 207 -7.46 -3.56 -20.40
CA PHE A 207 -6.55 -4.59 -19.93
C PHE A 207 -5.42 -4.79 -20.95
N SER A 208 -4.17 -4.82 -20.47
CA SER A 208 -2.99 -5.05 -21.28
C SER A 208 -1.91 -5.73 -20.45
N SER A 209 -1.25 -6.69 -21.04
CA SER A 209 -0.12 -7.41 -20.45
C SER A 209 1.16 -7.34 -21.32
N ASP A 210 1.14 -6.51 -22.35
CA ASP A 210 2.29 -6.31 -23.25
C ASP A 210 2.55 -4.81 -23.48
N SER A 211 3.79 -4.39 -23.23
CA SER A 211 4.21 -3.00 -23.46
C SER A 211 4.29 -2.62 -24.93
N LYS A 212 4.28 -3.60 -25.85
CA LYS A 212 4.28 -3.37 -27.29
C LYS A 212 2.89 -3.12 -27.88
N GLU A 213 1.82 -3.44 -27.15
CA GLU A 213 0.46 -3.12 -27.60
C GLU A 213 0.30 -1.61 -27.74
N GLU A 214 -0.25 -1.17 -28.88
CA GLU A 214 -0.54 0.24 -29.13
C GLU A 214 -1.82 0.67 -28.41
N ILE A 215 -1.67 1.22 -27.22
CA ILE A 215 -2.78 1.79 -26.44
C ILE A 215 -2.67 3.31 -26.48
N PRO A 216 -3.70 4.01 -26.97
CA PRO A 216 -3.69 5.47 -27.01
C PRO A 216 -3.42 6.10 -25.66
N ASN A 217 -2.54 7.10 -25.62
CA ASN A 217 -2.17 7.88 -24.43
C ASN A 217 -1.57 7.04 -23.28
N ARG A 218 -1.09 5.82 -23.55
CA ARG A 218 -0.45 5.00 -22.53
C ARG A 218 0.88 5.61 -22.09
N ILE A 219 1.00 5.86 -20.80
CA ILE A 219 2.21 6.35 -20.16
C ILE A 219 3.31 5.28 -20.23
N VAL A 220 4.52 5.71 -20.59
CA VAL A 220 5.72 4.86 -20.57
C VAL A 220 6.26 4.79 -19.14
N LYS A 221 6.44 3.57 -18.61
CA LYS A 221 7.13 3.37 -17.33
C LYS A 221 8.64 3.40 -17.51
N TYR A 222 9.32 3.98 -16.53
CA TYR A 222 10.78 4.06 -16.46
C TYR A 222 11.31 3.39 -15.19
N ILE A 223 12.52 2.85 -15.29
CA ILE A 223 13.31 2.34 -14.18
C ILE A 223 14.61 3.16 -14.15
N TYR A 224 14.91 3.74 -12.99
CA TYR A 224 16.17 4.48 -12.83
C TYR A 224 17.34 3.50 -12.71
N ASN A 225 18.29 3.62 -13.61
CA ASN A 225 19.51 2.85 -13.63
C ASN A 225 20.57 3.60 -12.83
N LYS A 226 20.98 3.04 -11.69
CA LYS A 226 21.94 3.68 -10.77
C LYS A 226 23.36 3.73 -11.32
N ASP A 227 23.73 2.82 -12.21
CA ASP A 227 25.08 2.77 -12.78
C ASP A 227 25.26 3.83 -13.87
N THR A 228 24.23 4.02 -14.72
CA THR A 228 24.27 5.01 -15.80
C THR A 228 23.72 6.37 -15.39
N HIS A 229 23.10 6.49 -14.20
CA HIS A 229 22.39 7.68 -13.73
C HIS A 229 21.30 8.16 -14.71
N LYS A 230 20.63 7.23 -15.41
CA LYS A 230 19.59 7.52 -16.40
C LYS A 230 18.37 6.66 -16.18
N TYR A 231 17.26 7.08 -16.77
CA TYR A 231 16.05 6.29 -16.85
C TYR A 231 16.07 5.40 -18.08
N ASP A 232 15.83 4.10 -17.87
CA ASP A 232 15.60 3.12 -18.94
C ASP A 232 14.11 2.86 -19.07
N LYS A 233 13.61 2.69 -20.31
CA LYS A 233 12.21 2.27 -20.54
C LYS A 233 11.99 0.88 -19.98
N SER A 234 10.96 0.73 -19.16
CA SER A 234 10.53 -0.57 -18.69
C SER A 234 9.64 -1.25 -19.72
N THR A 235 10.06 -2.39 -20.20
CA THR A 235 9.26 -3.27 -21.06
C THR A 235 8.71 -4.44 -20.24
N PHE A 236 7.54 -4.92 -20.60
CA PHE A 236 6.93 -6.08 -19.98
C PHE A 236 6.12 -6.87 -21.01
N VAL A 237 6.13 -8.18 -20.86
CA VAL A 237 5.22 -9.11 -21.55
C VAL A 237 4.89 -10.20 -20.54
N GLU A 238 3.63 -10.31 -20.10
CA GLU A 238 3.23 -11.22 -19.03
C GLU A 238 2.12 -12.21 -19.45
N GLY A 239 1.51 -11.99 -20.61
CA GLY A 239 0.39 -12.79 -21.11
C GLY A 239 -0.94 -12.50 -20.38
N ARG A 240 -2.06 -12.95 -20.98
CA ARG A 240 -3.42 -12.68 -20.49
C ARG A 240 -3.66 -13.18 -19.06
N ARG A 241 -2.99 -14.25 -18.62
CA ARG A 241 -3.09 -14.78 -17.24
C ARG A 241 -2.71 -13.77 -16.16
N ALA A 242 -1.94 -12.71 -16.51
CA ALA A 242 -1.58 -11.64 -15.61
C ALA A 242 -2.67 -10.55 -15.49
N HIS A 243 -3.66 -10.50 -16.40
CA HIS A 243 -4.69 -9.46 -16.42
C HIS A 243 -5.37 -9.29 -15.06
N PRO A 244 -5.87 -10.34 -14.38
CA PRO A 244 -6.60 -10.16 -13.11
C PRO A 244 -5.74 -9.64 -11.96
N ALA A 245 -4.43 -9.76 -12.09
CA ALA A 245 -3.49 -9.35 -11.06
C ALA A 245 -2.79 -8.02 -11.36
N ASN A 246 -2.54 -7.69 -12.65
CA ASN A 246 -1.60 -6.63 -13.05
C ASN A 246 -2.00 -5.88 -14.32
N GLY A 247 -3.04 -6.29 -15.04
CA GLY A 247 -3.24 -5.90 -16.43
C GLY A 247 -3.99 -4.60 -16.66
N LEU A 248 -4.55 -3.97 -15.63
CA LEU A 248 -5.36 -2.77 -15.81
C LEU A 248 -4.51 -1.54 -16.12
N ALA A 249 -4.85 -0.83 -17.19
CA ALA A 249 -4.42 0.53 -17.46
C ALA A 249 -5.66 1.45 -17.44
N ILE A 250 -5.54 2.59 -16.76
CA ILE A 250 -6.68 3.46 -16.44
C ILE A 250 -6.26 4.92 -16.42
N THR A 251 -7.18 5.82 -16.77
CA THR A 251 -7.00 7.27 -16.58
C THR A 251 -7.32 7.66 -15.14
N LEU A 252 -6.76 8.78 -14.66
CA LEU A 252 -7.09 9.29 -13.34
C LEU A 252 -8.59 9.61 -13.17
N PRO A 253 -9.28 10.26 -14.13
CA PRO A 253 -10.72 10.49 -14.03
C PRO A 253 -11.53 9.22 -13.82
N ALA A 254 -11.25 8.16 -14.58
CA ALA A 254 -11.95 6.87 -14.44
C ALA A 254 -11.69 6.22 -13.07
N PHE A 255 -10.44 6.31 -12.56
CA PHE A 255 -10.13 5.76 -11.24
C PHE A 255 -10.79 6.56 -10.10
N LEU A 256 -10.88 7.89 -10.22
CA LEU A 256 -11.59 8.74 -9.27
C LEU A 256 -13.10 8.42 -9.25
N GLN A 257 -13.71 8.24 -10.42
CA GLN A 257 -15.12 7.88 -10.53
C GLN A 257 -15.38 6.49 -9.95
N TRP A 258 -14.52 5.51 -10.25
CA TRP A 258 -14.58 4.17 -9.63
C TRP A 258 -14.50 4.26 -8.10
N SER A 259 -13.63 5.11 -7.55
CA SER A 259 -13.53 5.33 -6.10
C SER A 259 -14.80 5.94 -5.50
N ILE A 260 -15.49 6.82 -6.22
CA ILE A 260 -16.78 7.38 -5.81
C ILE A 260 -17.86 6.27 -5.77
N HIS A 261 -17.93 5.43 -6.81
CA HIS A 261 -18.84 4.29 -6.82
C HIS A 261 -18.60 3.33 -5.66
N LEU A 262 -17.32 3.01 -5.37
CA LEU A 262 -16.96 2.20 -4.21
C LEU A 262 -17.43 2.84 -2.90
N SER A 263 -17.20 4.13 -2.71
CA SER A 263 -17.60 4.87 -1.49
C SER A 263 -19.12 4.96 -1.32
N LYS A 264 -19.87 4.97 -2.41
CA LYS A 264 -21.34 4.99 -2.41
C LYS A 264 -22.00 3.62 -2.28
N ASN A 265 -21.19 2.57 -2.24
CA ASN A 265 -21.69 1.18 -2.29
C ASN A 265 -22.46 0.84 -3.59
N ASP A 266 -22.10 1.48 -4.72
CA ASP A 266 -22.73 1.22 -6.01
C ASP A 266 -22.32 -0.15 -6.58
N PHE A 267 -21.17 -0.69 -6.19
CA PHE A 267 -20.68 -2.01 -6.63
C PHE A 267 -21.17 -3.17 -5.79
N LEU A 268 -21.28 -2.97 -4.46
CA LEU A 268 -21.59 -3.97 -3.46
C LEU A 268 -22.48 -3.35 -2.38
N LYS A 269 -23.39 -4.12 -1.83
CA LYS A 269 -24.13 -3.69 -0.64
C LYS A 269 -23.20 -3.49 0.54
N PRO A 270 -23.55 -2.60 1.49
CA PRO A 270 -22.67 -2.31 2.66
C PRO A 270 -22.20 -3.58 3.39
N ALA A 271 -23.08 -4.54 3.64
CA ALA A 271 -22.71 -5.79 4.32
C ALA A 271 -21.70 -6.64 3.54
N THR A 272 -21.80 -6.68 2.21
CA THR A 272 -20.83 -7.39 1.35
C THR A 272 -19.51 -6.67 1.30
N GLN A 273 -19.53 -5.34 1.26
CA GLN A 273 -18.31 -4.53 1.29
C GLN A 273 -17.59 -4.66 2.64
N GLU A 274 -18.31 -4.68 3.76
CA GLU A 274 -17.78 -4.94 5.09
C GLU A 274 -17.15 -6.34 5.18
N LEU A 275 -17.82 -7.36 4.63
CA LEU A 275 -17.27 -8.72 4.54
C LEU A 275 -15.95 -8.75 3.76
N MET A 276 -15.85 -8.02 2.63
CA MET A 276 -14.63 -7.90 1.83
C MET A 276 -13.49 -7.24 2.64
N TRP A 277 -13.80 -6.28 3.49
CA TRP A 277 -12.82 -5.57 4.33
C TRP A 277 -12.55 -6.23 5.68
N LYS A 278 -13.21 -7.35 5.99
CA LYS A 278 -12.95 -8.09 7.21
C LYS A 278 -11.55 -8.71 7.18
N PRO A 279 -10.71 -8.51 8.20
CA PRO A 279 -9.40 -9.15 8.30
C PRO A 279 -9.50 -10.67 8.20
N PHE A 280 -8.58 -11.28 7.47
CA PHE A 280 -8.47 -12.72 7.42
C PHE A 280 -7.67 -13.23 8.63
N GLU A 281 -8.15 -14.30 9.26
CA GLU A 281 -7.49 -14.91 10.41
C GLU A 281 -6.62 -16.09 9.95
N TYR A 282 -5.29 -15.87 9.97
CA TYR A 282 -4.31 -16.92 9.65
C TYR A 282 -4.08 -17.81 10.86
N THR A 283 -3.96 -19.14 10.65
CA THR A 283 -3.85 -20.08 11.76
C THR A 283 -2.47 -20.11 12.45
N LYS A 284 -1.39 -19.69 11.75
CA LYS A 284 -0.02 -19.70 12.28
C LYS A 284 0.62 -18.33 12.44
N LYS A 285 0.18 -17.34 11.68
CA LYS A 285 0.72 -15.99 11.73
C LYS A 285 -0.40 -14.96 11.72
N SER A 286 -0.30 -13.95 12.57
CA SER A 286 -1.18 -12.79 12.49
C SER A 286 -0.86 -11.93 11.26
N GLY A 287 -1.87 -11.33 10.66
CA GLY A 287 -1.73 -10.41 9.54
C GLY A 287 -2.83 -9.36 9.54
N SER A 288 -2.60 -8.27 8.82
CA SER A 288 -3.57 -7.18 8.64
C SER A 288 -4.25 -7.20 7.26
N PHE A 289 -4.06 -8.27 6.49
CA PHE A 289 -4.66 -8.40 5.18
C PHE A 289 -6.11 -8.89 5.29
N THR A 290 -7.00 -8.35 4.49
CA THR A 290 -8.42 -8.69 4.46
C THR A 290 -8.72 -9.72 3.36
N HIS A 291 -9.96 -9.79 2.91
CA HIS A 291 -10.30 -10.54 1.71
C HIS A 291 -9.96 -9.71 0.45
N GLY A 292 -8.65 -9.46 0.25
CA GLY A 292 -8.11 -8.85 -0.96
C GLY A 292 -7.63 -7.39 -0.82
N TRP A 293 -7.52 -6.85 0.41
CA TRP A 293 -7.04 -5.50 0.67
C TRP A 293 -6.00 -5.48 1.79
N ASP A 294 -4.99 -4.62 1.67
CA ASP A 294 -4.16 -4.25 2.80
C ASP A 294 -4.97 -3.37 3.76
N MET A 295 -4.88 -3.63 5.05
CA MET A 295 -5.51 -2.82 6.10
C MET A 295 -4.46 -2.18 6.99
N SER A 296 -4.65 -0.91 7.30
CA SER A 296 -3.87 -0.18 8.30
C SER A 296 -4.80 0.60 9.21
N THR A 297 -4.35 0.84 10.44
CA THR A 297 -5.15 1.59 11.42
C THR A 297 -4.32 2.75 11.97
N PHE A 298 -4.81 3.97 11.83
CA PHE A 298 -4.20 5.19 12.37
C PHE A 298 -5.19 5.85 13.33
N ASN A 299 -4.79 6.04 14.58
CA ASN A 299 -5.65 6.64 15.60
C ASN A 299 -7.07 6.02 15.67
N ASN A 300 -7.15 4.69 15.57
CA ASN A 300 -8.37 3.87 15.48
C ASN A 300 -9.18 4.02 14.17
N ILE A 301 -8.72 4.80 13.20
CA ILE A 301 -9.35 4.92 11.88
C ILE A 301 -8.74 3.87 10.96
N LYS A 302 -9.59 3.04 10.37
CA LYS A 302 -9.17 2.00 9.42
C LYS A 302 -9.01 2.58 8.02
N GLY A 303 -7.90 2.25 7.38
CA GLY A 303 -7.66 2.52 5.97
C GLY A 303 -7.41 1.24 5.21
N TYR A 304 -8.03 1.12 4.03
CA TYR A 304 -7.89 -0.02 3.13
C TYR A 304 -7.15 0.41 1.88
N SER A 305 -6.19 -0.37 1.45
CA SER A 305 -5.27 0.06 0.40
C SER A 305 -4.76 -1.08 -0.47
N PHE A 306 -4.18 -0.68 -1.60
CA PHE A 306 -3.31 -1.52 -2.40
C PHE A 306 -2.28 -0.66 -3.14
N SER A 307 -1.17 -1.28 -3.55
CA SER A 307 -0.17 -0.64 -4.40
C SER A 307 0.19 -1.52 -5.58
N GLY A 308 0.68 -0.92 -6.66
CA GLY A 308 1.00 -1.64 -7.88
C GLY A 308 2.31 -1.20 -8.52
N GLY A 309 3.18 -2.16 -8.82
CA GLY A 309 4.42 -1.98 -9.59
C GLY A 309 5.37 -0.92 -9.05
N ASN A 310 5.22 -0.56 -7.77
CA ASN A 310 5.91 0.55 -7.10
C ASN A 310 5.64 1.95 -7.73
N VAL A 311 4.61 2.08 -8.56
CA VAL A 311 4.28 3.32 -9.29
C VAL A 311 2.80 3.70 -9.23
N SER A 312 2.00 2.95 -8.52
CA SER A 312 0.61 3.31 -8.27
C SER A 312 0.19 2.89 -6.86
N ALA A 313 -0.71 3.64 -6.26
CA ALA A 313 -1.34 3.26 -5.01
C ALA A 313 -2.71 3.90 -4.87
N TYR A 314 -3.57 3.19 -4.16
CA TYR A 314 -4.89 3.63 -3.75
C TYR A 314 -5.08 3.34 -2.27
N LYS A 315 -5.66 4.29 -1.55
CA LYS A 315 -6.06 4.10 -0.15
C LYS A 315 -7.35 4.84 0.13
N ILE A 316 -8.27 4.16 0.80
CA ILE A 316 -9.55 4.70 1.23
C ILE A 316 -9.67 4.61 2.77
N PHE A 317 -10.19 5.65 3.38
CA PHE A 317 -10.62 5.74 4.77
C PHE A 317 -12.14 5.89 4.79
N PRO A 318 -12.90 4.80 4.82
CA PRO A 318 -14.37 4.85 4.64
C PRO A 318 -15.09 5.68 5.69
N GLU A 319 -14.67 5.58 6.96
CA GLU A 319 -15.26 6.33 8.09
C GLU A 319 -15.09 7.85 7.95
N GLU A 320 -14.04 8.29 7.24
CA GLU A 320 -13.72 9.70 6.99
C GLU A 320 -14.13 10.17 5.59
N ASN A 321 -14.71 9.30 4.78
CA ASN A 321 -15.06 9.55 3.38
C ASN A 321 -13.90 10.17 2.56
N ILE A 322 -12.67 9.68 2.79
CA ILE A 322 -11.46 10.14 2.10
C ILE A 322 -10.85 8.98 1.33
N ALA A 323 -10.56 9.20 0.05
CA ALA A 323 -9.72 8.32 -0.73
C ALA A 323 -8.63 9.12 -1.47
N VAL A 324 -7.43 8.56 -1.53
CA VAL A 324 -6.28 9.14 -2.23
C VAL A 324 -5.72 8.12 -3.20
N MET A 325 -5.44 8.57 -4.43
CA MET A 325 -4.82 7.75 -5.45
C MET A 325 -3.65 8.46 -6.12
N LEU A 326 -2.61 7.68 -6.38
CA LEU A 326 -1.39 8.11 -7.02
C LEU A 326 -1.07 7.19 -8.19
N MET A 327 -0.65 7.78 -9.30
CA MET A 327 -0.09 7.06 -10.45
C MET A 327 1.09 7.86 -10.99
N TYR A 328 2.24 7.22 -11.17
CA TYR A 328 3.43 7.85 -11.73
C TYR A 328 4.23 6.85 -12.57
N ASN A 329 5.15 7.35 -13.37
CA ASN A 329 5.79 6.53 -14.39
C ASN A 329 7.26 6.18 -14.11
N GLY A 330 7.81 6.60 -12.99
CA GLY A 330 9.18 6.29 -12.59
C GLY A 330 9.58 7.05 -11.33
N TYR A 331 10.68 6.66 -10.71
CA TYR A 331 11.27 7.32 -9.55
C TYR A 331 12.75 6.95 -9.43
N LYS A 332 13.54 7.84 -8.86
CA LYS A 332 14.99 7.68 -8.74
C LYS A 332 15.39 6.95 -7.46
N GLU A 333 14.93 7.41 -6.31
CA GLU A 333 15.47 6.98 -5.03
C GLU A 333 14.72 5.76 -4.45
N PHE A 334 13.43 5.90 -4.21
CA PHE A 334 12.60 4.83 -3.63
C PHE A 334 11.12 5.03 -3.96
N PRO A 335 10.32 3.97 -3.89
CA PRO A 335 8.88 4.08 -4.12
C PRO A 335 8.21 4.92 -3.02
N VAL A 336 7.57 6.02 -3.40
CA VAL A 336 7.01 7.02 -2.47
C VAL A 336 5.52 6.86 -2.17
N TYR A 337 4.86 5.85 -2.72
CA TYR A 337 3.40 5.76 -2.75
C TYR A 337 2.73 5.79 -1.37
N PHE A 338 3.06 4.91 -0.44
CA PHE A 338 2.40 4.91 0.87
C PHE A 338 2.76 6.12 1.75
N PRO A 339 4.06 6.49 1.89
CA PRO A 339 4.41 7.72 2.57
C PRO A 339 3.66 8.94 2.02
N MET A 340 3.57 9.03 0.69
CA MET A 340 2.91 10.15 0.03
C MET A 340 1.40 10.17 0.27
N ILE A 341 0.71 9.01 0.15
CA ILE A 341 -0.72 8.91 0.45
C ILE A 341 -1.01 9.30 1.90
N ASN A 342 -0.25 8.76 2.84
CA ASN A 342 -0.46 9.02 4.26
C ASN A 342 -0.23 10.50 4.61
N GLN A 343 0.78 11.14 4.00
CA GLN A 343 1.03 12.57 4.18
C GLN A 343 -0.09 13.43 3.58
N ILE A 344 -0.57 13.10 2.37
CA ILE A 344 -1.69 13.80 1.75
C ILE A 344 -2.96 13.67 2.60
N ALA A 345 -3.30 12.45 3.02
CA ALA A 345 -4.43 12.20 3.90
C ALA A 345 -4.30 12.98 5.21
N GLY A 346 -3.10 13.02 5.80
CA GLY A 346 -2.81 13.77 7.03
C GLY A 346 -2.88 15.29 6.88
N ILE A 347 -2.65 15.85 5.69
CA ILE A 347 -2.88 17.28 5.42
C ILE A 347 -4.39 17.57 5.44
N ILE A 348 -5.20 16.64 4.93
CA ILE A 348 -6.66 16.77 4.90
C ILE A 348 -7.23 16.60 6.32
N ASP A 349 -6.79 15.55 7.01
CA ASP A 349 -7.20 15.22 8.37
C ASP A 349 -6.00 14.74 9.19
N LYS A 350 -5.59 15.54 10.18
CA LYS A 350 -4.42 15.23 11.02
C LYS A 350 -4.49 13.90 11.76
N ARG A 351 -5.69 13.36 11.96
CA ARG A 351 -5.89 12.04 12.57
C ARG A 351 -5.39 10.89 11.67
N LEU A 352 -5.28 11.14 10.36
CA LEU A 352 -4.81 10.18 9.36
C LEU A 352 -3.30 10.22 9.13
N LEU A 353 -2.57 11.08 9.82
CA LEU A 353 -1.10 11.03 9.79
C LEU A 353 -0.62 9.72 10.39
N ASP A 354 0.24 9.03 9.65
CA ASP A 354 0.92 7.85 10.13
C ASP A 354 1.79 8.21 11.35
N PRO A 355 1.53 7.62 12.53
CA PRO A 355 2.31 7.91 13.73
C PRO A 355 3.81 7.66 13.57
N TYR A 356 4.20 6.68 12.73
CA TYR A 356 5.59 6.38 12.45
C TYR A 356 6.30 7.46 11.63
N MET A 357 5.55 8.29 10.90
CA MET A 357 6.06 9.43 10.16
C MET A 357 6.14 10.71 11.00
N LEU A 358 5.86 10.62 12.27
CA LEU A 358 5.77 11.76 13.18
C LEU A 358 7.01 11.94 14.06
N ALA A 359 8.01 11.09 13.92
CA ALA A 359 9.30 11.31 14.56
C ALA A 359 9.92 12.62 14.05
N GLU A 360 10.43 13.43 14.95
CA GLU A 360 10.95 14.74 14.59
C GLU A 360 12.10 14.65 13.59
N GLU A 361 12.92 13.62 13.69
CA GLU A 361 13.97 13.31 12.72
C GLU A 361 13.44 13.05 11.32
N TYR A 362 12.16 12.67 11.18
CA TYR A 362 11.52 12.42 9.90
C TYR A 362 10.72 13.60 9.38
N THR A 363 10.10 14.38 10.24
CA THR A 363 9.07 15.35 9.83
C THR A 363 9.49 16.81 9.96
N LYS A 364 10.47 17.11 10.77
CA LYS A 364 10.97 18.47 10.97
C LYS A 364 11.53 19.09 9.69
N SER A 365 11.95 18.26 8.79
CA SER A 365 12.54 18.59 7.50
C SER A 365 11.79 17.94 6.33
N GLU A 366 10.58 17.47 6.52
CA GLU A 366 9.85 16.69 5.48
C GLU A 366 10.76 15.58 4.91
N PRO A 367 11.23 14.70 5.71
CA PRO A 367 12.51 14.03 5.56
C PRO A 367 12.56 13.01 4.44
N LEU A 368 11.46 12.37 4.12
CA LEU A 368 11.48 11.33 3.11
C LEU A 368 11.66 11.89 1.69
N ILE A 369 11.58 13.23 1.54
CA ILE A 369 11.37 13.83 0.24
C ILE A 369 11.88 15.25 0.09
N HIS A 370 12.54 15.80 1.11
CA HIS A 370 13.06 17.16 1.03
C HIS A 370 14.42 17.20 0.33
N PRO A 371 14.63 18.00 -0.75
CA PRO A 371 15.89 18.02 -1.49
C PRO A 371 17.06 18.51 -0.66
N ASP A 372 16.81 19.40 0.31
CA ASP A 372 17.84 20.04 1.11
C ASP A 372 18.17 19.28 2.41
N LEU A 373 17.72 18.04 2.54
CA LEU A 373 18.04 17.21 3.69
C LEU A 373 19.54 16.95 3.78
N GLN A 374 20.18 17.60 4.74
CA GLN A 374 21.56 17.29 5.08
C GLN A 374 21.62 15.88 5.67
N LYS A 375 22.60 15.12 5.19
CA LYS A 375 22.92 13.83 5.80
C LYS A 375 23.44 14.04 7.21
N LYS A 376 22.90 13.33 8.18
CA LYS A 376 23.31 13.37 9.59
C LYS A 376 23.26 11.99 10.23
N THR A 377 23.90 11.86 11.37
CA THR A 377 23.82 10.66 12.21
C THR A 377 22.54 10.71 13.03
N TYR A 378 21.81 9.58 13.06
CA TYR A 378 20.55 9.46 13.77
C TYR A 378 20.60 8.44 14.88
N GLY A 379 19.73 8.63 15.86
CA GLY A 379 19.31 7.65 16.84
C GLY A 379 20.25 7.45 18.01
N TYR A 380 21.45 7.97 17.98
CA TYR A 380 22.39 7.89 19.11
C TYR A 380 23.34 9.09 19.21
N ARG A 381 23.89 9.26 20.39
CA ARG A 381 25.06 10.12 20.66
C ARG A 381 25.95 9.49 21.71
N ILE A 382 27.18 9.84 21.72
CA ILE A 382 28.19 9.38 22.71
C ILE A 382 28.56 10.56 23.58
N GLU A 383 28.28 10.46 24.87
CA GLU A 383 28.57 11.54 25.83
C GLU A 383 29.05 10.95 27.17
N LYS A 384 30.09 11.51 27.71
CA LYS A 384 30.61 11.19 29.07
C LYS A 384 30.71 9.68 29.34
N GLY A 385 31.28 8.92 28.40
CA GLY A 385 31.48 7.49 28.55
C GLY A 385 30.19 6.63 28.39
N ASN A 386 29.13 7.19 27.84
CA ASN A 386 27.87 6.51 27.58
C ASN A 386 27.44 6.61 26.11
N VAL A 387 26.74 5.59 25.64
CA VAL A 387 25.95 5.62 24.42
C VAL A 387 24.51 5.96 24.82
N ILE A 388 23.99 7.05 24.32
CA ILE A 388 22.62 7.50 24.58
C ILE A 388 21.82 7.27 23.29
N PHE A 389 20.92 6.31 23.32
CA PHE A 389 19.96 6.12 22.24
C PHE A 389 18.77 7.04 22.45
N SER A 390 18.38 7.77 21.41
CA SER A 390 17.36 8.80 21.49
C SER A 390 16.46 8.80 20.24
N TYR A 391 15.16 8.84 20.48
CA TYR A 391 14.15 8.94 19.44
C TYR A 391 13.08 9.96 19.83
N ARG A 392 12.87 10.98 19.02
CA ARG A 392 12.01 12.11 19.35
C ARG A 392 10.82 12.21 18.39
N PHE A 393 9.62 12.26 18.96
CA PHE A 393 8.41 12.59 18.24
C PHE A 393 8.15 14.09 18.27
N LEU A 394 7.37 14.59 17.29
CA LEU A 394 6.98 16.00 17.28
C LEU A 394 6.30 16.41 18.59
N ALA A 395 6.60 17.59 19.09
CA ALA A 395 6.11 18.09 20.38
C ALA A 395 4.57 18.20 20.46
N ASN A 396 3.91 18.41 19.31
CA ASN A 396 2.45 18.50 19.22
C ASN A 396 1.77 17.14 19.03
N LYS A 397 2.51 16.03 19.12
CA LYS A 397 1.98 14.69 18.94
C LYS A 397 1.65 14.04 20.27
N ARG A 398 0.56 13.28 20.25
CA ARG A 398 0.22 12.38 21.35
C ARG A 398 1.12 11.16 21.27
N VAL A 399 1.77 10.84 22.39
CA VAL A 399 2.60 9.63 22.54
C VAL A 399 2.03 8.66 23.58
N ASP A 400 0.83 8.96 24.09
CA ASP A 400 0.12 8.18 25.10
C ASP A 400 -0.30 6.78 24.64
N TYR A 401 -0.40 6.54 23.33
CA TYR A 401 -0.62 5.21 22.76
C TYR A 401 0.64 4.34 22.73
N ILE A 402 1.82 4.91 22.95
CA ILE A 402 3.09 4.19 23.00
C ILE A 402 3.24 3.59 24.41
N LYS A 403 2.92 2.30 24.54
CA LYS A 403 3.01 1.58 25.81
C LYS A 403 4.44 1.29 26.20
N ASN A 404 5.30 1.05 25.21
CA ASN A 404 6.75 0.85 25.41
C ASN A 404 7.51 1.27 24.15
N MET A 405 8.74 1.69 24.34
CA MET A 405 9.71 2.00 23.31
C MET A 405 11.02 1.32 23.70
N SER A 406 11.69 0.67 22.76
CA SER A 406 12.97 0.00 22.99
C SER A 406 13.93 0.24 21.85
N VAL A 407 15.21 0.01 22.10
CA VAL A 407 16.22 -0.14 21.06
C VAL A 407 16.64 -1.61 20.98
N ALA A 408 16.55 -2.18 19.79
CA ALA A 408 16.99 -3.55 19.52
C ALA A 408 18.06 -3.54 18.44
N GLY A 409 19.06 -4.39 18.60
CA GLY A 409 20.20 -4.41 17.69
C GLY A 409 21.10 -5.64 17.86
N SER A 410 22.20 -5.65 17.14
CA SER A 410 23.18 -6.73 17.17
C SER A 410 23.83 -6.94 18.55
N PHE A 411 23.65 -6.01 19.46
CA PHE A 411 24.16 -6.07 20.84
C PHE A 411 23.23 -6.81 21.82
N ASN A 412 21.95 -6.99 21.47
CA ASN A 412 20.97 -7.71 22.29
C ASN A 412 20.16 -8.74 21.49
N ASN A 413 20.77 -9.31 20.43
CA ASN A 413 20.17 -10.30 19.54
C ASN A 413 18.84 -9.85 18.93
N TRP A 414 18.69 -8.54 18.67
CA TRP A 414 17.47 -7.95 18.12
C TRP A 414 16.22 -8.20 18.98
N ASN A 415 16.39 -8.33 20.30
CA ASN A 415 15.29 -8.59 21.21
C ASN A 415 14.64 -7.27 21.68
N PRO A 416 13.42 -6.94 21.24
CA PRO A 416 12.72 -5.70 21.64
C PRO A 416 12.17 -5.77 23.07
N ASP A 417 12.09 -6.97 23.66
CA ASP A 417 11.62 -7.19 25.04
C ASP A 417 12.75 -7.15 26.08
N ASP A 418 14.00 -6.95 25.66
CA ASP A 418 15.13 -6.84 26.56
C ASP A 418 14.96 -5.64 27.52
N LYS A 419 14.85 -5.96 28.82
CA LYS A 419 14.62 -4.95 29.87
C LYS A 419 15.77 -3.93 29.99
N ALA A 420 16.99 -4.33 29.64
CA ALA A 420 18.17 -3.46 29.69
C ALA A 420 18.14 -2.38 28.59
N TYR A 421 17.28 -2.54 27.58
CA TYR A 421 17.21 -1.65 26.41
C TYR A 421 15.84 -0.98 26.23
N GLN A 422 15.02 -0.95 27.31
CA GLN A 422 13.76 -0.20 27.30
C GLN A 422 14.03 1.30 27.49
N MET A 423 13.41 2.11 26.65
CA MET A 423 13.58 3.56 26.66
C MET A 423 12.52 4.22 27.54
N SER A 424 12.87 5.30 28.20
CA SER A 424 11.95 6.12 28.99
C SER A 424 11.57 7.40 28.26
N LEU A 425 10.29 7.76 28.35
CA LEU A 425 9.77 9.03 27.86
C LEU A 425 10.34 10.18 28.71
N LYS A 426 10.97 11.13 28.04
CA LYS A 426 11.45 12.39 28.60
C LYS A 426 10.49 13.54 28.28
N LYS A 427 10.84 14.75 28.64
CA LYS A 427 10.14 15.95 28.16
C LYS A 427 10.20 16.02 26.63
N ASP A 428 9.28 16.76 26.01
CA ASP A 428 9.24 17.05 24.56
C ASP A 428 9.14 15.79 23.67
N ASN A 429 8.39 14.77 24.12
CA ASN A 429 8.13 13.55 23.35
C ASN A 429 9.40 12.78 22.92
N THR A 430 10.49 12.91 23.68
CA THR A 430 11.73 12.19 23.45
C THR A 430 11.77 10.91 24.28
N PHE A 431 12.02 9.78 23.65
CA PHE A 431 12.36 8.53 24.32
C PHE A 431 13.86 8.36 24.34
N GLU A 432 14.43 8.08 25.51
CA GLU A 432 15.88 7.89 25.66
C GLU A 432 16.22 6.73 26.59
N ILE A 433 17.37 6.12 26.30
CA ILE A 433 18.07 5.22 27.21
C ILE A 433 19.56 5.49 27.16
N THR A 434 20.22 5.41 28.32
CA THR A 434 21.66 5.60 28.47
C THR A 434 22.31 4.28 28.83
N ILE A 435 23.27 3.82 28.04
CA ILE A 435 24.00 2.57 28.21
C ILE A 435 25.48 2.89 28.36
N PRO A 436 26.18 2.41 29.38
CA PRO A 436 27.64 2.58 29.51
C PRO A 436 28.38 2.09 28.28
N GLN A 437 29.35 2.86 27.78
CA GLN A 437 30.18 2.46 26.65
C GLN A 437 30.95 1.13 26.92
N SER A 438 31.21 0.81 28.19
CA SER A 438 31.90 -0.42 28.59
C SER A 438 31.10 -1.70 28.25
N GLN A 439 29.81 -1.58 27.91
CA GLN A 439 29.01 -2.71 27.44
C GLN A 439 29.22 -3.02 25.96
N PHE A 440 29.98 -2.20 25.24
CA PHE A 440 30.24 -2.36 23.82
C PHE A 440 31.74 -2.53 23.57
N GLU A 441 32.08 -3.37 22.60
CA GLU A 441 33.48 -3.60 22.20
C GLU A 441 33.99 -2.40 21.41
N LYS A 442 35.19 -1.89 21.77
CA LYS A 442 35.83 -0.81 21.03
C LYS A 442 36.16 -1.25 19.59
N GLY A 443 36.00 -0.35 18.64
CA GLY A 443 36.23 -0.60 17.23
C GLY A 443 35.16 -1.42 16.52
N LYS A 444 34.22 -2.02 17.25
CA LYS A 444 33.12 -2.80 16.68
C LYS A 444 31.96 -1.91 16.26
N THR A 445 31.42 -2.17 15.07
CA THR A 445 30.20 -1.52 14.57
C THR A 445 28.98 -2.36 14.92
N TYR A 446 28.02 -1.75 15.58
CA TYR A 446 26.74 -2.34 15.95
C TYR A 446 25.63 -1.80 15.07
N GLU A 447 24.65 -2.65 14.74
CA GLU A 447 23.44 -2.29 14.02
C GLU A 447 22.25 -2.24 14.99
N PHE A 448 21.33 -1.29 14.80
CA PHE A 448 20.16 -1.14 15.66
C PHE A 448 18.95 -0.52 14.94
N LYS A 449 17.79 -0.71 15.54
CA LYS A 449 16.53 -0.02 15.24
C LYS A 449 15.77 0.31 16.51
N PHE A 450 14.87 1.27 16.42
CA PHE A 450 13.88 1.53 17.45
C PHE A 450 12.65 0.68 17.22
N VAL A 451 12.04 0.19 18.32
CA VAL A 451 10.87 -0.66 18.29
C VAL A 451 9.80 -0.10 19.22
N MET A 452 8.64 0.21 18.67
CA MET A 452 7.48 0.71 19.39
C MET A 452 6.50 -0.43 19.66
N ASN A 453 5.96 -0.49 20.88
CA ASN A 453 4.96 -1.48 21.27
C ASN A 453 5.37 -2.93 20.94
N LYS A 454 6.67 -3.27 21.11
CA LYS A 454 7.30 -4.58 20.91
C LYS A 454 7.36 -5.08 19.46
N THR A 455 6.51 -4.61 18.58
CA THR A 455 6.37 -5.14 17.21
C THR A 455 6.50 -4.08 16.11
N GLY A 456 6.39 -2.81 16.46
CA GLY A 456 6.47 -1.69 15.52
C GLY A 456 7.92 -1.27 15.26
N TRP A 457 8.62 -1.95 14.35
CA TRP A 457 9.98 -1.60 13.92
C TRP A 457 9.96 -0.30 13.13
N LEU A 458 10.62 0.73 13.69
CA LEU A 458 10.65 2.04 13.07
C LEU A 458 11.64 2.07 11.90
N SER A 459 11.24 2.74 10.82
CA SER A 459 12.07 2.87 9.62
C SER A 459 13.27 3.78 9.89
N VAL A 460 14.38 3.52 9.18
CA VAL A 460 15.58 4.34 9.24
C VAL A 460 15.39 5.58 8.37
N PRO A 461 15.76 6.78 8.85
CA PRO A 461 15.70 8.00 8.05
C PRO A 461 16.46 7.87 6.73
N TYR A 462 15.84 8.36 5.67
CA TYR A 462 16.40 8.35 4.32
C TYR A 462 17.81 9.01 4.24
N ASN A 463 17.99 10.12 4.96
CA ASN A 463 19.24 10.90 4.99
C ASN A 463 20.22 10.46 6.09
N ALA A 464 20.03 9.29 6.69
CA ALA A 464 20.92 8.81 7.74
C ALA A 464 22.31 8.45 7.19
N LEU A 465 23.36 9.14 7.66
CA LEU A 465 24.75 8.80 7.38
C LEU A 465 25.14 7.44 7.95
N ASN A 466 24.55 7.08 9.07
CA ASN A 466 24.80 5.84 9.78
C ASN A 466 23.79 4.73 9.43
N ALA A 467 23.22 4.77 8.22
CA ALA A 467 22.38 3.70 7.71
C ALA A 467 23.19 2.62 6.99
N LYS A 468 22.87 1.34 7.25
CA LYS A 468 23.45 0.18 6.57
C LYS A 468 22.35 -0.77 6.09
N GLY A 469 22.55 -1.42 4.96
CA GLY A 469 21.61 -2.35 4.33
C GLY A 469 20.91 -1.77 3.10
N ASN A 470 20.24 -2.64 2.34
CA ASN A 470 19.59 -2.26 1.07
C ASN A 470 18.10 -1.94 1.24
N ARG A 471 17.25 -2.95 1.54
CA ARG A 471 15.80 -2.78 1.68
C ARG A 471 15.38 -2.49 3.12
N ASP A 472 15.90 -3.24 4.07
CA ASP A 472 15.62 -3.10 5.50
C ASP A 472 16.85 -2.49 6.21
N LYS A 473 17.07 -1.20 5.95
CA LYS A 473 18.20 -0.49 6.55
C LYS A 473 18.14 -0.52 8.08
N ASN A 474 19.31 -0.66 8.69
CA ASN A 474 19.53 -0.47 10.11
C ASN A 474 20.34 0.80 10.35
N LEU A 475 20.17 1.43 11.50
CA LEU A 475 21.13 2.42 11.99
C LEU A 475 22.38 1.72 12.52
N THR A 476 23.52 2.40 12.48
CA THR A 476 24.77 1.87 13.01
C THR A 476 25.42 2.84 13.96
N PHE A 477 26.22 2.32 14.91
CA PHE A 477 27.16 3.09 15.70
C PHE A 477 28.45 2.30 15.94
N THR A 478 29.53 3.01 16.19
CA THR A 478 30.86 2.43 16.51
C THR A 478 31.42 3.15 17.72
N ILE A 479 31.96 2.39 18.67
CA ILE A 479 32.71 2.94 19.79
C ILE A 479 34.16 3.19 19.30
N SER A 480 34.57 4.44 19.29
CA SER A 480 35.96 4.79 18.95
C SER A 480 36.96 4.17 19.91
N ASN A 481 38.14 3.84 19.43
CA ASN A 481 39.25 3.31 20.22
C ASN A 481 39.72 4.28 21.31
#